data_659c0fd4167c7fd2fbdbd2b47e4a9e9d
#
_entry.id   659c0fd4167c7fd2fbdbd2b47e4a9e9d
#
_cell.length_a   1.000
_cell.length_b   1.000
_cell.length_c   1.000
_cell.angle_alpha   90.00
_cell.angle_beta   90.00
_cell.angle_gamma   90.00
#
_symmetry.space_group_name_H-M   'P 1'
#
loop_
_entity.id
_entity.type
_entity.pdbx_description
1 polymer ?
#
loop_
_entity_poly.entity_id
_entity_poly.type
_entity_poly.pdbx_seq_one_letter_code
_entity_poly.pdbx_strand_id
1 'polypeptide(L)'
;MPSSWMVAVPPVLARLEAVVAACEAHAAEKGDADPDGYYQLNLRFHETVALAAGNPFLTEMIKTNARKLLAYYRARYHYAGAIAQSAREHREIARLIVARDATAAEMLMQRHVQFDQITAMDLLAALS
;
A
#
# COMPACT_ATOMS: atom_id res chain seq x y z
N MET A 1 14.96 2.61 20.58
CA MET A 1 13.50 2.84 20.65
C MET A 1 12.83 2.12 19.50
N PRO A 2 11.78 1.35 19.74
CA PRO A 2 11.04 0.79 18.63
C PRO A 2 10.36 1.90 17.84
N SER A 3 10.17 1.67 16.56
CA SER A 3 9.37 2.55 15.70
C SER A 3 7.93 2.60 16.23
N SER A 4 7.21 3.73 16.04
CA SER A 4 5.86 3.92 16.56
C SER A 4 4.87 2.84 16.12
N TRP A 5 5.06 2.26 14.96
CA TRP A 5 4.20 1.18 14.47
C TRP A 5 4.43 -0.18 15.13
N MET A 6 5.47 -0.30 15.96
CA MET A 6 5.68 -1.49 16.78
C MET A 6 4.79 -1.52 18.03
N VAL A 7 4.02 -0.47 18.29
CA VAL A 7 3.04 -0.43 19.41
C VAL A 7 1.65 -0.86 18.97
N ALA A 8 1.50 -1.40 17.75
CA ALA A 8 0.21 -1.85 17.25
C ALA A 8 -0.44 -2.86 18.18
N VAL A 9 -1.73 -2.66 18.48
CA VAL A 9 -2.53 -3.52 19.34
C VAL A 9 -3.31 -4.55 18.51
N PRO A 10 -3.76 -5.67 19.11
CA PRO A 10 -4.43 -6.75 18.37
C PRO A 10 -5.58 -6.33 17.43
N PRO A 11 -6.50 -5.40 17.81
CA PRO A 11 -7.55 -4.97 16.89
C PRO A 11 -7.02 -4.34 15.60
N VAL A 12 -5.93 -3.57 15.69
CA VAL A 12 -5.30 -2.96 14.50
C VAL A 12 -4.62 -4.02 13.66
N LEU A 13 -3.97 -5.01 14.29
CA LEU A 13 -3.35 -6.13 13.58
C LEU A 13 -4.39 -6.97 12.85
N ALA A 14 -5.57 -7.17 13.45
CA ALA A 14 -6.67 -7.87 12.79
C ALA A 14 -7.17 -7.10 11.56
N ARG A 15 -7.26 -5.78 11.64
CA ARG A 15 -7.64 -4.93 10.50
C ARG A 15 -6.58 -4.98 9.40
N LEU A 16 -5.31 -5.00 9.77
CA LEU A 16 -4.21 -5.12 8.83
C LEU A 16 -4.30 -6.44 8.06
N GLU A 17 -4.51 -7.55 8.78
CA GLU A 17 -4.69 -8.87 8.16
C GLU A 17 -5.88 -8.86 7.21
N ALA A 18 -7.00 -8.27 7.60
CA ALA A 18 -8.21 -8.23 6.77
C ALA A 18 -7.98 -7.47 5.46
N VAL A 19 -7.30 -6.33 5.51
CA VAL A 19 -7.05 -5.54 4.30
C VAL A 19 -6.02 -6.22 3.39
N VAL A 20 -5.01 -6.87 3.96
CA VAL A 20 -4.04 -7.64 3.17
C VAL A 20 -4.73 -8.80 2.47
N ALA A 21 -5.58 -9.54 3.19
CA ALA A 21 -6.37 -10.63 2.59
C ALA A 21 -7.28 -10.13 1.47
N ALA A 22 -7.88 -8.95 1.63
CA ALA A 22 -8.71 -8.34 0.60
C ALA A 22 -7.89 -7.99 -0.66
N CYS A 23 -6.68 -7.48 -0.49
CA CYS A 23 -5.76 -7.20 -1.61
C CYS A 23 -5.41 -8.50 -2.35
N GLU A 24 -5.09 -9.56 -1.61
CA GLU A 24 -4.77 -10.86 -2.18
C GLU A 24 -5.96 -11.45 -2.94
N ALA A 25 -7.16 -11.38 -2.35
CA ALA A 25 -8.37 -11.87 -2.98
C ALA A 25 -8.69 -11.12 -4.27
N HIS A 26 -8.55 -9.79 -4.26
CA HIS A 26 -8.76 -8.97 -5.44
C HIS A 26 -7.78 -9.36 -6.57
N ALA A 27 -6.51 -9.53 -6.23
CA ALA A 27 -5.49 -9.93 -7.20
C ALA A 27 -5.79 -11.31 -7.80
N ALA A 28 -6.24 -12.25 -6.95
CA ALA A 28 -6.54 -13.61 -7.39
C ALA A 28 -7.82 -13.69 -8.24
N GLU A 29 -8.85 -12.95 -7.87
CA GLU A 29 -10.17 -13.04 -8.52
C GLU A 29 -10.26 -12.17 -9.77
N LYS A 30 -9.68 -10.97 -9.73
CA LYS A 30 -9.81 -9.97 -10.79
C LYS A 30 -8.53 -9.76 -11.59
N GLY A 31 -7.37 -10.19 -11.05
CA GLY A 31 -6.10 -9.93 -11.70
C GLY A 31 -5.92 -8.46 -11.97
N ASP A 32 -5.65 -8.10 -13.21
CA ASP A 32 -5.45 -6.72 -13.65
C ASP A 32 -6.76 -6.05 -14.12
N ALA A 33 -7.91 -6.71 -13.98
CA ALA A 33 -9.16 -6.25 -14.61
C ALA A 33 -9.83 -5.06 -13.91
N ASP A 34 -9.51 -4.81 -12.63
CA ASP A 34 -10.14 -3.72 -11.86
C ASP A 34 -9.09 -2.92 -11.10
N PRO A 35 -8.32 -2.06 -11.79
CA PRO A 35 -7.29 -1.25 -11.13
C PRO A 35 -7.85 -0.26 -10.11
N ASP A 36 -9.02 0.33 -10.38
CA ASP A 36 -9.61 1.31 -9.46
C ASP A 36 -10.07 0.65 -8.17
N GLY A 37 -10.63 -0.56 -8.24
CA GLY A 37 -10.99 -1.32 -7.04
C GLY A 37 -9.76 -1.67 -6.21
N TYR A 38 -8.68 -2.08 -6.85
CA TYR A 38 -7.44 -2.36 -6.15
C TYR A 38 -6.86 -1.09 -5.51
N TYR A 39 -6.93 0.04 -6.20
CA TYR A 39 -6.44 1.31 -5.66
C TYR A 39 -7.11 1.64 -4.32
N GLN A 40 -8.42 1.41 -4.19
CA GLN A 40 -9.13 1.64 -2.93
C GLN A 40 -8.61 0.74 -1.81
N LEU A 41 -8.32 -0.51 -2.11
CA LEU A 41 -7.73 -1.45 -1.14
C LEU A 41 -6.32 -1.04 -0.75
N ASN A 42 -5.53 -0.59 -1.72
CA ASN A 42 -4.18 -0.08 -1.48
C ASN A 42 -4.22 1.11 -0.50
N LEU A 43 -5.15 2.03 -0.70
CA LEU A 43 -5.33 3.16 0.19
C LEU A 43 -5.67 2.71 1.62
N ARG A 44 -6.60 1.77 1.77
CA ARG A 44 -6.94 1.20 3.08
C ARG A 44 -5.75 0.54 3.74
N PHE A 45 -4.91 -0.15 2.97
CA PHE A 45 -3.70 -0.76 3.51
C PHE A 45 -2.80 0.31 4.13
N HIS A 46 -2.49 1.37 3.40
CA HIS A 46 -1.62 2.43 3.87
C HIS A 46 -2.20 3.16 5.09
N GLU A 47 -3.51 3.41 5.10
CA GLU A 47 -4.19 4.00 6.26
C GLU A 47 -4.10 3.09 7.48
N THR A 48 -4.23 1.77 7.30
CA THR A 48 -4.13 0.81 8.40
C THR A 48 -2.72 0.75 8.97
N VAL A 49 -1.69 0.80 8.11
CA VAL A 49 -0.30 0.88 8.57
C VAL A 49 -0.08 2.15 9.38
N ALA A 50 -0.63 3.29 8.95
CA ALA A 50 -0.53 4.54 9.70
C ALA A 50 -1.22 4.45 11.06
N LEU A 51 -2.37 3.78 11.15
CA LEU A 51 -3.03 3.50 12.43
C LEU A 51 -2.17 2.64 13.33
N ALA A 52 -1.54 1.60 12.78
CA ALA A 52 -0.62 0.74 13.52
C ALA A 52 0.56 1.54 14.08
N ALA A 53 0.99 2.57 13.35
CA ALA A 53 2.04 3.48 13.81
C ALA A 53 1.56 4.42 14.92
N GLY A 54 0.25 4.53 15.15
CA GLY A 54 -0.30 5.42 16.16
C GLY A 54 -0.11 6.90 15.84
N ASN A 55 -0.06 7.24 14.56
CA ASN A 55 0.26 8.60 14.11
C ASN A 55 -0.89 9.16 13.26
N PRO A 56 -1.84 9.93 13.87
CA PRO A 56 -2.95 10.50 13.12
C PRO A 56 -2.51 11.53 12.06
N PHE A 57 -1.38 12.17 12.28
CA PHE A 57 -0.82 13.11 11.31
C PHE A 57 -0.43 12.38 10.01
N LEU A 58 0.18 11.22 10.14
CA LEU A 58 0.53 10.38 8.98
C LEU A 58 -0.72 9.92 8.23
N THR A 59 -1.78 9.55 8.96
CA THR A 59 -3.05 9.17 8.34
C THR A 59 -3.61 10.30 7.47
N GLU A 60 -3.59 11.53 7.97
CA GLU A 60 -4.06 12.70 7.21
C GLU A 60 -3.19 12.98 5.98
N MET A 61 -1.88 12.83 6.11
CA MET A 61 -0.96 12.98 4.97
C MET A 61 -1.25 11.95 3.88
N ILE A 62 -1.51 10.71 4.24
CA ILE A 62 -1.85 9.64 3.29
C ILE A 62 -3.12 9.99 2.54
N LYS A 63 -4.18 10.40 3.25
CA LYS A 63 -5.46 10.78 2.64
C LYS A 63 -5.31 11.96 1.68
N THR A 64 -4.54 12.97 2.08
CA THR A 64 -4.31 14.15 1.26
C THR A 64 -3.55 13.80 -0.02
N ASN A 65 -2.48 13.00 0.10
CA ASN A 65 -1.65 12.62 -1.03
C ASN A 65 -2.34 11.63 -1.96
N ALA A 66 -3.25 10.79 -1.44
CA ALA A 66 -3.99 9.84 -2.25
C ALA A 66 -4.73 10.53 -3.40
N ARG A 67 -5.34 11.68 -3.15
CA ARG A 67 -6.04 12.43 -4.19
C ARG A 67 -5.08 12.95 -5.27
N LYS A 68 -3.92 13.45 -4.84
CA LYS A 68 -2.91 14.00 -5.75
C LYS A 68 -2.25 12.94 -6.61
N LEU A 69 -2.14 11.72 -6.08
CA LEU A 69 -1.45 10.61 -6.75
C LEU A 69 -2.39 9.66 -7.48
N LEU A 70 -3.70 9.98 -7.51
CA LEU A 70 -4.70 9.10 -8.12
C LEU A 70 -4.35 8.74 -9.57
N ALA A 71 -4.00 9.72 -10.38
CA ALA A 71 -3.67 9.48 -11.78
C ALA A 71 -2.44 8.59 -11.93
N TYR A 72 -1.42 8.80 -11.08
CA TYR A 72 -0.23 7.97 -11.06
C TYR A 72 -0.56 6.51 -10.74
N TYR A 73 -1.34 6.26 -9.68
CA TYR A 73 -1.69 4.90 -9.28
C TYR A 73 -2.62 4.21 -10.29
N ARG A 74 -3.52 4.96 -10.91
CA ARG A 74 -4.33 4.41 -12.01
C ARG A 74 -3.44 3.93 -13.14
N ALA A 75 -2.46 4.74 -13.56
CA ALA A 75 -1.51 4.35 -14.58
C ALA A 75 -0.67 3.14 -14.15
N ARG A 76 -0.18 3.14 -12.91
CA ARG A 76 0.66 2.06 -12.35
C ARG A 76 -0.06 0.72 -12.37
N TYR A 77 -1.33 0.69 -11.96
CA TYR A 77 -2.08 -0.56 -11.84
C TYR A 77 -2.66 -1.06 -13.15
N HIS A 78 -2.47 -0.32 -14.25
CA HIS A 78 -2.75 -0.83 -15.60
C HIS A 78 -1.63 -1.71 -16.15
N TYR A 79 -0.44 -1.68 -15.57
CA TYR A 79 0.63 -2.57 -16.00
C TYR A 79 0.37 -4.01 -15.55
N ALA A 80 0.66 -4.95 -16.46
CA ALA A 80 0.48 -6.36 -16.17
C ALA A 80 1.28 -6.78 -14.94
N GLY A 81 0.63 -7.46 -14.01
CA GLY A 81 1.27 -7.97 -12.80
C GLY A 81 1.52 -6.96 -11.69
N ALA A 82 1.23 -5.66 -11.91
CA ALA A 82 1.48 -4.64 -10.89
C ALA A 82 0.61 -4.86 -9.65
N ILE A 83 -0.65 -5.23 -9.82
CA ILE A 83 -1.57 -5.51 -8.71
C ILE A 83 -1.09 -6.71 -7.90
N ALA A 84 -0.75 -7.81 -8.57
CA ALA A 84 -0.26 -9.01 -7.89
C ALA A 84 1.04 -8.75 -7.13
N GLN A 85 1.96 -7.99 -7.71
CA GLN A 85 3.19 -7.60 -7.04
C GLN A 85 2.92 -6.75 -5.80
N SER A 86 2.04 -5.76 -5.92
CA SER A 86 1.66 -4.89 -4.80
C SER A 86 1.03 -5.71 -3.67
N ALA A 87 0.13 -6.64 -3.98
CA ALA A 87 -0.50 -7.49 -2.98
C ALA A 87 0.53 -8.37 -2.24
N ARG A 88 1.52 -8.90 -2.96
CA ARG A 88 2.61 -9.66 -2.32
C ARG A 88 3.44 -8.79 -1.39
N GLU A 89 3.74 -7.56 -1.80
CA GLU A 89 4.48 -6.61 -0.97
C GLU A 89 3.70 -6.23 0.28
N HIS A 90 2.38 -6.01 0.16
CA HIS A 90 1.51 -5.75 1.32
C HIS A 90 1.57 -6.90 2.32
N ARG A 91 1.50 -8.14 1.84
CA ARG A 91 1.59 -9.33 2.71
C ARG A 91 2.92 -9.37 3.44
N GLU A 92 4.01 -9.12 2.75
CA GLU A 92 5.32 -9.15 3.35
C GLU A 92 5.51 -8.03 4.37
N ILE A 93 5.05 -6.81 4.08
CA ILE A 93 5.07 -5.69 5.02
C ILE A 93 4.29 -6.05 6.28
N ALA A 94 3.07 -6.58 6.12
CA ALA A 94 2.23 -6.99 7.24
C ALA A 94 2.90 -8.07 8.10
N ARG A 95 3.54 -9.04 7.46
CA ARG A 95 4.26 -10.10 8.16
C ARG A 95 5.38 -9.53 9.01
N LEU A 96 6.14 -8.57 8.49
CA LEU A 96 7.21 -7.91 9.21
C LEU A 96 6.70 -7.07 10.37
N ILE A 97 5.54 -6.41 10.21
CA ILE A 97 4.91 -5.64 11.29
C ILE A 97 4.48 -6.59 12.43
N VAL A 98 3.84 -7.70 12.10
CA VAL A 98 3.42 -8.70 13.10
C VAL A 98 4.64 -9.29 13.81
N ALA A 99 5.72 -9.55 13.09
CA ALA A 99 6.98 -10.05 13.66
C ALA A 99 7.76 -8.97 14.43
N ARG A 100 7.31 -7.72 14.36
CA ARG A 100 7.94 -6.57 15.02
C ARG A 100 9.35 -6.28 14.51
N ASP A 101 9.60 -6.57 13.25
CA ASP A 101 10.84 -6.23 12.56
C ASP A 101 10.69 -4.86 11.89
N ALA A 102 10.85 -3.80 12.68
CA ALA A 102 10.66 -2.43 12.25
C ALA A 102 11.60 -2.03 11.11
N THR A 103 12.87 -2.40 11.21
CA THR A 103 13.86 -2.01 10.20
C THR A 103 13.55 -2.61 8.83
N ALA A 104 13.30 -3.93 8.79
CA ALA A 104 13.01 -4.60 7.53
C ALA A 104 11.69 -4.08 6.92
N ALA A 105 10.69 -3.85 7.75
CA ALA A 105 9.40 -3.34 7.29
C ALA A 105 9.51 -1.92 6.72
N GLU A 106 10.30 -1.04 7.37
CA GLU A 106 10.52 0.31 6.86
C GLU A 106 11.24 0.29 5.51
N MET A 107 12.24 -0.54 5.36
CA MET A 107 12.98 -0.67 4.09
C MET A 107 12.06 -1.17 2.98
N LEU A 108 11.23 -2.16 3.27
CA LEU A 108 10.30 -2.70 2.27
C LEU A 108 9.20 -1.69 1.91
N MET A 109 8.69 -0.94 2.91
CA MET A 109 7.71 0.10 2.66
C MET A 109 8.29 1.21 1.78
N GLN A 110 9.53 1.63 2.00
CA GLN A 110 10.19 2.63 1.17
C GLN A 110 10.26 2.18 -0.28
N ARG A 111 10.62 0.94 -0.53
CA ARG A 111 10.65 0.39 -1.89
C ARG A 111 9.27 0.28 -2.50
N HIS A 112 8.28 -0.11 -1.69
CA HIS A 112 6.89 -0.28 -2.13
C HIS A 112 6.27 1.04 -2.63
N VAL A 113 6.58 2.15 -1.96
CA VAL A 113 6.01 3.46 -2.30
C VAL A 113 6.87 4.26 -3.28
N GLN A 114 8.00 3.72 -3.71
CA GLN A 114 8.89 4.39 -4.65
C GLN A 114 8.19 4.61 -5.98
N PHE A 115 8.33 5.81 -6.54
CA PHE A 115 7.77 6.11 -7.85
C PHE A 115 8.41 5.24 -8.92
N ASP A 116 7.58 4.60 -9.72
CA ASP A 116 8.03 3.93 -10.92
C ASP A 116 8.22 4.97 -12.02
N GLN A 117 9.47 5.16 -12.43
CA GLN A 117 9.84 6.17 -13.42
C GLN A 117 9.17 5.92 -14.78
N ILE A 118 9.02 4.67 -15.19
CA ILE A 118 8.37 4.33 -16.46
C ILE A 118 6.90 4.75 -16.43
N THR A 119 6.19 4.44 -15.34
CA THR A 119 4.79 4.83 -15.15
C THR A 119 4.64 6.35 -15.18
N ALA A 120 5.54 7.07 -14.50
CA ALA A 120 5.49 8.54 -14.46
C ALA A 120 5.73 9.12 -15.85
N MET A 121 6.66 8.58 -16.64
CA MET A 121 6.93 9.03 -18.00
C MET A 121 5.76 8.78 -18.93
N ASP A 122 5.13 7.62 -18.85
CA ASP A 122 3.94 7.29 -19.64
C ASP A 122 2.77 8.22 -19.31
N LEU A 123 2.58 8.52 -18.02
CA LEU A 123 1.55 9.45 -17.59
C LEU A 123 1.79 10.85 -18.15
N LEU A 124 3.02 11.34 -18.06
CA LEU A 124 3.40 12.65 -18.61
C LEU A 124 3.19 12.71 -20.13
N ALA A 125 3.52 11.65 -20.85
CA ALA A 125 3.30 11.56 -22.28
C ALA A 125 1.79 11.63 -22.61
N ALA A 126 0.96 10.97 -21.82
CA ALA A 126 -0.49 10.97 -22.03
C ALA A 126 -1.13 12.36 -21.76
N LEU A 127 -0.49 13.19 -20.94
CA LEU A 127 -0.97 14.53 -20.61
C LEU A 127 -0.46 15.62 -21.56
N SER A 128 0.41 15.27 -22.48
CA SER A 128 1.01 16.23 -23.42
C SER A 128 0.12 16.55 -24.61
#